data_6416d6c7f55e3b47e77ffdd9b5b37318
#
_entry.id   6416d6c7f55e3b47e77ffdd9b5b37318
#
_cell.length_a   1.000
_cell.length_b   1.000
_cell.length_c   1.000
_cell.angle_alpha   90.00
_cell.angle_beta   90.00
_cell.angle_gamma   90.00
#
_symmetry.space_group_name_H-M   'P 1'
#
loop_
_entity.id
_entity.type
_entity.pdbx_description
1 polymer ?
#
loop_
_entity_poly.entity_id
_entity_poly.type
_entity_poly.pdbx_seq_one_letter_code
_entity_poly.pdbx_strand_id
1 'polypeptide(L)'
;MESVSSETAGGVGVYLGLAFILMAIVFLSGCDARSEASQQMPAPDVDVALVQPEPVPLWESFTGRVVAPETVALRPRVSGYIDKVAFEEGALVEAGDLLFQIDPRPYQARKQAAQAQLAQARSELALANSQAERARSLMESRAISREEYDQRNAAKMSARALVNAAKAALETAELDLQYTRVTAPVSGRAGRALVTRGNLASADQTLLTTLVSGDPMYVYFDADEQAAQESEQARVAGKPTRVRIGLAGESGFPHQGTLNFIDNRLNANTGTLQYRAELANPNGTFKPGQFARVQLPMARMDNAMLVNRKAVLTDQDRRFVYVVGEDNMAARRQVTPGRSVDDQLVILDGLKQGDRVIVNGVQKVFFDGMPVAPHQVAVSEQSAEPAVASVQP
;
A
#
# COMPACT_ATOMS: atom_id res chain seq x y z
N MET A 1 88.46 -42.02 -76.29
CA MET A 1 88.24 -41.21 -77.51
C MET A 1 87.79 -39.91 -77.00
N GLU A 2 88.69 -39.07 -77.00
CA GLU A 2 88.82 -37.76 -77.63
C GLU A 2 87.86 -36.76 -76.98
N SER A 3 88.31 -35.80 -76.51
CA SER A 3 89.34 -34.75 -76.65
C SER A 3 88.70 -33.39 -76.71
N VAL A 4 89.26 -32.49 -76.04
CA VAL A 4 89.73 -31.14 -76.41
C VAL A 4 88.79 -29.99 -76.09
N SER A 5 89.35 -29.21 -75.21
CA SER A 5 89.69 -27.75 -75.24
C SER A 5 88.49 -26.74 -75.26
N SER A 6 88.52 -25.62 -74.76
CA SER A 6 89.48 -24.69 -74.16
C SER A 6 88.71 -23.40 -73.86
N GLU A 7 89.08 -22.80 -72.79
CA GLU A 7 89.46 -21.38 -72.66
C GLU A 7 88.48 -20.25 -73.00
N THR A 8 88.51 -19.37 -72.02
CA THR A 8 88.30 -17.93 -72.06
C THR A 8 86.87 -17.47 -71.81
N ALA A 9 86.65 -16.92 -70.66
CA ALA A 9 86.02 -15.65 -70.35
C ALA A 9 86.05 -15.32 -68.89
N GLY A 10 87.22 -15.09 -68.32
CA GLY A 10 87.37 -14.36 -67.04
C GLY A 10 87.17 -12.89 -67.28
N GLY A 11 86.20 -12.32 -66.81
CA GLY A 11 86.03 -10.82 -66.86
C GLY A 11 84.59 -10.26 -66.59
N VAL A 12 83.63 -10.98 -67.03
CA VAL A 12 82.24 -10.45 -66.90
C VAL A 12 81.57 -10.89 -65.57
N GLY A 13 82.03 -11.99 -64.95
CA GLY A 13 81.40 -12.49 -63.69
C GLY A 13 81.70 -11.64 -62.46
N VAL A 14 82.88 -10.94 -62.45
CA VAL A 14 83.25 -10.10 -61.31
C VAL A 14 82.45 -8.85 -61.20
N TYR A 15 82.12 -8.21 -62.32
CA TYR A 15 81.32 -6.95 -62.33
C TYR A 15 79.83 -7.23 -62.07
N LEU A 16 79.31 -8.40 -62.45
CA LEU A 16 77.91 -8.79 -62.13
C LEU A 16 77.77 -9.13 -60.68
N GLY A 17 78.84 -9.78 -60.07
CA GLY A 17 78.88 -10.10 -58.64
C GLY A 17 78.89 -8.77 -57.78
N LEU A 18 79.70 -7.84 -58.16
CA LEU A 18 79.84 -6.56 -57.47
C LEU A 18 78.52 -5.72 -57.57
N ALA A 19 77.87 -5.75 -58.72
CA ALA A 19 76.57 -5.09 -58.91
C ALA A 19 75.45 -5.73 -58.07
N PHE A 20 75.45 -7.04 -57.92
CA PHE A 20 74.47 -7.72 -57.05
C PHE A 20 74.77 -7.52 -55.57
N ILE A 21 76.01 -7.41 -55.16
CA ILE A 21 76.38 -7.11 -53.78
C ILE A 21 76.05 -5.63 -53.47
N LEU A 22 76.29 -4.71 -54.39
CA LEU A 22 75.90 -3.33 -54.20
C LEU A 22 74.35 -3.13 -54.18
N MET A 23 73.63 -3.89 -55.00
CA MET A 23 72.16 -3.90 -55.01
C MET A 23 71.59 -4.53 -53.73
N ALA A 24 72.25 -5.56 -53.20
CA ALA A 24 71.87 -6.18 -51.92
C ALA A 24 72.14 -5.28 -50.72
N ILE A 25 73.19 -4.44 -50.75
CA ILE A 25 73.47 -3.46 -49.70
C ILE A 25 72.47 -2.32 -49.73
N VAL A 26 71.99 -1.90 -50.90
CA VAL A 26 70.91 -0.88 -51.01
C VAL A 26 69.55 -1.42 -50.55
N PHE A 27 69.31 -2.74 -50.70
CA PHE A 27 68.10 -3.32 -50.16
C PHE A 27 68.16 -3.60 -48.64
N LEU A 28 69.34 -3.68 -48.01
CA LEU A 28 69.46 -3.86 -46.56
C LEU A 28 69.45 -2.53 -45.78
N SER A 29 69.65 -1.36 -46.42
CA SER A 29 69.56 -0.07 -45.75
C SER A 29 68.18 0.57 -45.76
N GLY A 30 67.12 -0.14 -46.21
CA GLY A 30 65.73 0.28 -46.27
C GLY A 30 64.82 -0.11 -45.11
N CYS A 31 65.36 -0.72 -44.05
CA CYS A 31 64.59 -0.92 -42.81
C CYS A 31 64.89 0.20 -41.81
N ASP A 32 64.49 1.43 -42.15
CA ASP A 32 64.14 2.38 -41.13
C ASP A 32 62.91 1.80 -40.41
N ALA A 33 63.18 1.24 -39.23
CA ALA A 33 62.14 0.93 -38.26
C ALA A 33 61.50 2.29 -37.91
N ARG A 34 60.47 2.69 -38.69
CA ARG A 34 59.48 3.60 -38.19
C ARG A 34 58.94 2.92 -36.96
N SER A 35 59.43 3.37 -35.81
CA SER A 35 58.75 3.25 -34.56
C SER A 35 57.29 3.63 -34.87
N GLU A 36 56.38 2.66 -35.01
CA GLU A 36 54.95 2.95 -34.99
C GLU A 36 54.73 3.69 -33.69
N ALA A 37 54.61 5.01 -33.81
CA ALA A 37 53.99 5.79 -32.77
C ALA A 37 52.65 5.06 -32.55
N SER A 38 52.56 4.37 -31.47
CA SER A 38 51.36 3.74 -30.97
C SER A 38 50.30 4.85 -31.11
N GLN A 39 49.42 4.74 -32.11
CA GLN A 39 48.26 5.60 -32.20
C GLN A 39 47.48 5.33 -30.94
N GLN A 40 47.76 6.09 -29.87
CA GLN A 40 46.89 6.08 -28.69
C GLN A 40 45.53 6.43 -29.19
N MET A 41 44.68 5.44 -29.36
CA MET A 41 43.25 5.70 -29.58
C MET A 41 42.80 6.72 -28.53
N PRO A 42 42.14 7.79 -28.95
CA PRO A 42 41.67 8.80 -28.02
C PRO A 42 40.89 8.09 -26.93
N ALA A 43 41.22 8.38 -25.66
CA ALA A 43 40.54 7.78 -24.53
C ALA A 43 39.02 8.02 -24.66
N PRO A 44 38.19 7.00 -24.66
CA PRO A 44 36.75 7.15 -24.83
C PRO A 44 36.16 7.94 -23.66
N ASP A 45 35.26 8.88 -24.01
CA ASP A 45 34.48 9.60 -23.01
C ASP A 45 33.54 8.67 -22.27
N VAL A 46 33.61 8.70 -20.95
CA VAL A 46 32.74 7.92 -20.05
C VAL A 46 32.22 8.79 -18.91
N ASP A 47 30.97 8.56 -18.51
CA ASP A 47 30.43 9.26 -17.35
C ASP A 47 30.72 8.44 -16.09
N VAL A 48 31.26 9.12 -15.08
CA VAL A 48 31.58 8.51 -13.79
C VAL A 48 30.76 9.14 -12.67
N ALA A 49 30.24 8.29 -11.79
CA ALA A 49 29.60 8.73 -10.55
C ALA A 49 30.52 8.46 -9.38
N LEU A 50 30.60 9.40 -8.45
CA LEU A 50 31.36 9.26 -7.21
C LEU A 50 30.49 8.47 -6.21
N VAL A 51 31.03 7.34 -5.73
CA VAL A 51 30.35 6.54 -4.73
C VAL A 51 30.51 7.19 -3.36
N GLN A 52 29.36 7.59 -2.78
CA GLN A 52 29.30 8.12 -1.43
C GLN A 52 28.34 7.27 -0.59
N PRO A 53 28.67 7.03 0.69
CA PRO A 53 27.74 6.35 1.58
C PRO A 53 26.53 7.26 1.85
N GLU A 54 25.35 6.76 1.50
CA GLU A 54 24.09 7.45 1.73
C GLU A 54 23.18 6.63 2.63
N PRO A 55 22.42 7.30 3.51
CA PRO A 55 21.44 6.62 4.32
C PRO A 55 20.20 6.27 3.46
N VAL A 56 19.97 5.00 3.25
CA VAL A 56 18.89 4.50 2.38
C VAL A 56 17.82 3.78 3.22
N PRO A 57 16.56 4.20 3.14
CA PRO A 57 15.46 3.41 3.67
C PRO A 57 15.24 2.18 2.78
N LEU A 58 15.33 1.01 3.36
CA LEU A 58 14.99 -0.22 2.68
C LEU A 58 13.47 -0.40 2.71
N TRP A 59 12.89 -0.79 1.59
CA TRP A 59 11.46 -1.07 1.45
C TRP A 59 11.28 -2.53 1.07
N GLU A 60 10.29 -3.16 1.69
CA GLU A 60 9.86 -4.51 1.31
C GLU A 60 8.41 -4.48 0.85
N SER A 61 8.10 -5.27 -0.19
CA SER A 61 6.80 -5.25 -0.85
C SER A 61 5.98 -6.45 -0.44
N PHE A 62 4.79 -6.19 0.05
CA PHE A 62 3.80 -7.20 0.44
C PHE A 62 2.54 -7.07 -0.40
N THR A 63 1.85 -8.18 -0.57
CA THR A 63 0.52 -8.18 -1.19
C THR A 63 -0.53 -8.05 -0.10
N GLY A 64 -1.45 -7.11 -0.29
CA GLY A 64 -2.53 -6.84 0.64
C GLY A 64 -3.88 -6.73 -0.06
N ARG A 65 -4.89 -6.48 0.74
CA ARG A 65 -6.26 -6.28 0.26
C ARG A 65 -6.87 -5.04 0.89
N VAL A 66 -7.53 -4.24 0.06
CA VAL A 66 -8.31 -3.09 0.50
C VAL A 66 -9.60 -3.57 1.16
N VAL A 67 -9.89 -3.06 2.35
CA VAL A 67 -11.08 -3.41 3.14
C VAL A 67 -11.69 -2.12 3.68
N ALA A 68 -13.02 -2.06 3.69
CA ALA A 68 -13.70 -0.96 4.35
C ALA A 68 -13.62 -1.12 5.88
N PRO A 69 -13.41 -0.04 6.65
CA PRO A 69 -13.46 -0.08 8.11
C PRO A 69 -14.75 -0.68 8.64
N GLU A 70 -15.88 -0.30 8.03
CA GLU A 70 -17.20 -0.74 8.45
C GLU A 70 -17.98 -1.29 7.25
N THR A 71 -18.52 -2.49 7.44
CA THR A 71 -19.45 -3.12 6.49
C THR A 71 -20.66 -3.59 7.26
N VAL A 72 -21.80 -2.96 7.00
CA VAL A 72 -23.05 -3.23 7.72
C VAL A 72 -24.06 -3.91 6.81
N ALA A 73 -24.43 -5.14 7.16
CA ALA A 73 -25.56 -5.86 6.57
C ALA A 73 -26.86 -5.34 7.21
N LEU A 74 -27.53 -4.41 6.53
CA LEU A 74 -28.72 -3.74 7.07
C LEU A 74 -29.91 -4.69 7.08
N ARG A 75 -30.47 -4.91 8.27
CA ARG A 75 -31.64 -5.75 8.51
C ARG A 75 -32.70 -4.96 9.29
N PRO A 76 -34.00 -5.18 9.07
CA PRO A 76 -35.04 -4.53 9.83
C PRO A 76 -35.13 -5.13 11.24
N ARG A 77 -35.46 -4.32 12.23
CA ARG A 77 -35.72 -4.77 13.62
C ARG A 77 -37.18 -5.16 13.86
N VAL A 78 -38.06 -4.81 12.92
CA VAL A 78 -39.50 -5.13 12.97
C VAL A 78 -39.92 -5.70 11.61
N SER A 79 -40.94 -6.58 11.63
CA SER A 79 -41.46 -7.23 10.42
C SER A 79 -42.58 -6.40 9.79
N GLY A 80 -42.65 -6.38 8.46
CA GLY A 80 -43.75 -5.71 7.74
C GLY A 80 -43.44 -5.57 6.27
N TYR A 81 -44.43 -5.07 5.53
CA TYR A 81 -44.26 -4.80 4.10
C TYR A 81 -43.44 -3.51 3.88
N ILE A 82 -42.53 -3.56 2.92
CA ILE A 82 -41.78 -2.36 2.51
C ILE A 82 -42.75 -1.39 1.79
N ASP A 83 -42.97 -0.24 2.36
CA ASP A 83 -43.80 0.81 1.78
C ASP A 83 -42.97 1.70 0.82
N LYS A 84 -41.72 2.00 1.17
CA LYS A 84 -40.87 2.87 0.37
C LYS A 84 -39.40 2.45 0.51
N VAL A 85 -38.66 2.48 -0.64
CA VAL A 85 -37.19 2.54 -0.69
C VAL A 85 -36.84 4.01 -0.94
N ALA A 86 -36.05 4.60 -0.05
CA ALA A 86 -35.85 6.05 0.02
C ALA A 86 -34.44 6.50 -0.37
N PHE A 87 -33.62 5.61 -0.94
CA PHE A 87 -32.26 5.90 -1.39
C PHE A 87 -32.05 5.43 -2.81
N GLU A 88 -31.02 5.94 -3.48
CA GLU A 88 -30.56 5.46 -4.77
C GLU A 88 -29.46 4.41 -4.59
N GLU A 89 -29.54 3.33 -5.35
CA GLU A 89 -28.55 2.24 -5.30
C GLU A 89 -27.17 2.75 -5.70
N GLY A 90 -26.17 2.48 -4.87
CA GLY A 90 -24.80 2.95 -5.08
C GLY A 90 -24.55 4.40 -4.64
N ALA A 91 -25.55 5.14 -4.13
CA ALA A 91 -25.35 6.49 -3.61
C ALA A 91 -24.58 6.51 -2.29
N LEU A 92 -23.94 7.63 -2.01
CA LEU A 92 -23.42 7.94 -0.67
C LEU A 92 -24.58 8.36 0.22
N VAL A 93 -24.62 7.82 1.43
CA VAL A 93 -25.61 8.12 2.46
C VAL A 93 -24.91 8.52 3.75
N GLU A 94 -25.55 9.38 4.53
CA GLU A 94 -25.06 9.79 5.84
C GLU A 94 -25.73 8.97 6.94
N ALA A 95 -25.05 8.84 8.08
CA ALA A 95 -25.63 8.19 9.25
C ALA A 95 -26.94 8.92 9.65
N GLY A 96 -28.05 8.16 9.80
CA GLY A 96 -29.37 8.69 10.09
C GLY A 96 -30.28 8.84 8.86
N ASP A 97 -29.77 8.80 7.64
CA ASP A 97 -30.58 8.87 6.42
C ASP A 97 -31.57 7.72 6.34
N LEU A 98 -32.81 8.03 5.94
CA LEU A 98 -33.85 7.03 5.75
C LEU A 98 -33.57 6.20 4.51
N LEU A 99 -33.41 4.88 4.65
CA LEU A 99 -33.17 3.97 3.54
C LEU A 99 -34.42 3.18 3.15
N PHE A 100 -35.12 2.64 4.14
CA PHE A 100 -36.37 1.91 3.91
C PHE A 100 -37.44 2.36 4.88
N GLN A 101 -38.67 2.36 4.41
CA GLN A 101 -39.87 2.55 5.24
C GLN A 101 -40.69 1.27 5.22
N ILE A 102 -40.87 0.66 6.36
CA ILE A 102 -41.81 -0.43 6.60
C ILE A 102 -43.17 0.18 6.88
N ASP A 103 -44.30 -0.43 6.47
CA ASP A 103 -45.65 0.08 6.70
C ASP A 103 -45.86 0.42 8.18
N PRO A 104 -45.98 1.70 8.54
CA PRO A 104 -46.06 2.14 9.92
C PRO A 104 -47.47 1.98 10.53
N ARG A 105 -48.50 1.77 9.71
CA ARG A 105 -49.92 1.81 10.15
C ARG A 105 -50.22 0.81 11.26
N PRO A 106 -49.80 -0.48 11.20
CA PRO A 106 -50.02 -1.43 12.30
C PRO A 106 -49.32 -1.00 13.60
N TYR A 107 -48.17 -0.39 13.50
CA TYR A 107 -47.36 0.08 14.63
C TYR A 107 -47.95 1.36 15.24
N GLN A 108 -48.48 2.26 14.43
CA GLN A 108 -49.24 3.45 14.88
C GLN A 108 -50.47 3.03 15.68
N ALA A 109 -51.21 2.03 15.20
CA ALA A 109 -52.37 1.51 15.91
C ALA A 109 -51.99 0.88 17.27
N ARG A 110 -50.88 0.12 17.33
CA ARG A 110 -50.36 -0.42 18.60
C ARG A 110 -49.96 0.68 19.58
N LYS A 111 -49.27 1.72 19.12
CA LYS A 111 -48.91 2.88 19.94
C LYS A 111 -50.15 3.55 20.49
N GLN A 112 -51.20 3.80 19.67
CA GLN A 112 -52.46 4.41 20.12
C GLN A 112 -53.15 3.55 21.17
N ALA A 113 -53.21 2.23 21.01
CA ALA A 113 -53.76 1.29 22.00
C ALA A 113 -52.97 1.36 23.33
N ALA A 114 -51.64 1.35 23.30
CA ALA A 114 -50.82 1.47 24.50
C ALA A 114 -50.99 2.85 25.19
N GLN A 115 -51.15 3.95 24.42
CA GLN A 115 -51.48 5.26 24.98
C GLN A 115 -52.82 5.30 25.72
N ALA A 116 -53.84 4.65 25.15
CA ALA A 116 -55.14 4.52 25.80
C ALA A 116 -55.07 3.73 27.10
N GLN A 117 -54.33 2.61 27.09
CA GLN A 117 -54.07 1.77 28.28
C GLN A 117 -53.36 2.59 29.39
N LEU A 118 -52.36 3.38 29.05
CA LEU A 118 -51.68 4.22 30.03
C LEU A 118 -52.61 5.32 30.59
N ALA A 119 -53.48 5.89 29.76
CA ALA A 119 -54.48 6.86 30.21
C ALA A 119 -55.48 6.23 31.19
N GLN A 120 -55.94 5.02 30.91
CA GLN A 120 -56.81 4.25 31.82
C GLN A 120 -56.10 3.99 33.17
N ALA A 121 -54.88 3.44 33.15
CA ALA A 121 -54.12 3.13 34.37
C ALA A 121 -53.86 4.41 35.20
N ARG A 122 -53.63 5.57 34.59
CA ARG A 122 -53.47 6.84 35.28
C ARG A 122 -54.74 7.29 35.96
N SER A 123 -55.91 7.05 35.33
CA SER A 123 -57.23 7.37 35.92
C SER A 123 -57.51 6.46 37.13
N GLU A 124 -57.19 5.17 37.06
CA GLU A 124 -57.29 4.24 38.16
C GLU A 124 -56.36 4.62 39.34
N LEU A 125 -55.13 5.02 39.06
CA LEU A 125 -54.20 5.52 40.08
C LEU A 125 -54.72 6.83 40.71
N ALA A 126 -55.31 7.75 39.95
CA ALA A 126 -55.90 8.97 40.48
C ALA A 126 -57.01 8.68 41.45
N LEU A 127 -57.90 7.72 41.11
CA LEU A 127 -58.96 7.24 42.01
C LEU A 127 -58.38 6.62 43.27
N ALA A 128 -57.43 5.68 43.15
CA ALA A 128 -56.79 5.00 44.27
C ALA A 128 -56.04 6.00 45.19
N ASN A 129 -55.36 6.99 44.65
CA ASN A 129 -54.73 8.08 45.41
C ASN A 129 -55.76 8.82 46.26
N SER A 130 -56.88 9.25 45.66
CA SER A 130 -57.96 9.98 46.35
C SER A 130 -58.58 9.12 47.46
N GLN A 131 -58.78 7.81 47.23
CA GLN A 131 -59.26 6.88 48.23
C GLN A 131 -58.27 6.70 49.39
N ALA A 132 -57.00 6.49 49.11
CA ALA A 132 -55.99 6.36 50.12
C ALA A 132 -55.81 7.62 50.99
N GLU A 133 -55.88 8.79 50.37
CA GLU A 133 -55.81 10.08 51.11
C GLU A 133 -56.98 10.28 52.03
N ARG A 134 -58.23 9.97 51.59
CA ARG A 134 -59.43 9.99 52.43
C ARG A 134 -59.29 8.96 53.56
N ALA A 135 -58.85 7.74 53.27
CA ALA A 135 -58.63 6.73 54.29
C ALA A 135 -57.62 7.17 55.36
N ARG A 136 -56.57 7.86 54.94
CA ARG A 136 -55.55 8.43 55.83
C ARG A 136 -56.20 9.39 56.85
N SER A 137 -57.00 10.38 56.36
CA SER A 137 -57.67 11.37 57.20
C SER A 137 -58.70 10.69 58.15
N LEU A 138 -59.43 9.67 57.70
CA LEU A 138 -60.38 8.94 58.54
C LEU A 138 -59.67 8.07 59.58
N MET A 139 -58.50 7.52 59.28
CA MET A 139 -57.68 6.75 60.27
C MET A 139 -57.16 7.70 61.34
N GLU A 140 -56.66 8.90 60.98
CA GLU A 140 -56.17 9.92 61.93
C GLU A 140 -57.29 10.38 62.91
N SER A 141 -58.54 10.44 62.41
CA SER A 141 -59.71 10.71 63.24
C SER A 141 -60.32 9.46 63.94
N ARG A 142 -59.70 8.27 63.79
CA ARG A 142 -60.13 6.98 64.35
C ARG A 142 -61.48 6.48 63.79
N ALA A 143 -61.90 6.95 62.58
CA ALA A 143 -63.16 6.58 61.96
C ALA A 143 -63.12 5.29 61.15
N ILE A 144 -61.94 4.76 60.85
CA ILE A 144 -61.74 3.46 60.16
C ILE A 144 -60.65 2.61 60.88
N SER A 145 -60.63 1.29 60.61
CA SER A 145 -59.61 0.39 61.08
C SER A 145 -58.30 0.59 60.33
N ARG A 146 -57.19 0.20 60.97
CA ARG A 146 -55.85 0.16 60.37
C ARG A 146 -55.81 -0.78 59.17
N GLU A 147 -56.50 -1.89 59.23
CA GLU A 147 -56.59 -2.86 58.12
C GLU A 147 -57.20 -2.24 56.87
N GLU A 148 -58.27 -1.49 57.01
CA GLU A 148 -58.91 -0.80 55.89
C GLU A 148 -58.00 0.24 55.27
N TYR A 149 -57.29 1.03 56.10
CA TYR A 149 -56.29 1.98 55.63
C TYR A 149 -55.16 1.25 54.85
N ASP A 150 -54.59 0.16 55.40
CA ASP A 150 -53.53 -0.59 54.77
C ASP A 150 -54.01 -1.20 53.42
N GLN A 151 -55.28 -1.65 53.34
CA GLN A 151 -55.90 -2.13 52.10
C GLN A 151 -55.99 -1.03 51.03
N ARG A 152 -56.38 0.20 51.38
CA ARG A 152 -56.45 1.32 50.42
C ARG A 152 -55.06 1.74 49.95
N ASN A 153 -54.12 1.75 50.85
CA ASN A 153 -52.73 2.06 50.53
C ASN A 153 -52.08 0.98 49.60
N ALA A 154 -52.37 -0.32 49.86
CA ALA A 154 -51.96 -1.40 48.94
C ALA A 154 -52.58 -1.27 47.55
N ALA A 155 -53.89 -0.90 47.47
CA ALA A 155 -54.56 -0.62 46.19
C ALA A 155 -53.91 0.53 45.41
N LYS A 156 -53.52 1.60 46.11
CA LYS A 156 -52.76 2.71 45.49
C LYS A 156 -51.42 2.25 44.96
N MET A 157 -50.68 1.44 45.71
CA MET A 157 -49.39 0.89 45.27
C MET A 157 -49.55 -0.01 44.05
N SER A 158 -50.59 -0.86 44.03
CA SER A 158 -50.94 -1.71 42.88
C SER A 158 -51.29 -0.88 41.63
N ALA A 159 -52.14 0.13 41.79
CA ALA A 159 -52.47 1.05 40.67
C ALA A 159 -51.25 1.77 40.15
N ARG A 160 -50.30 2.18 41.00
CA ARG A 160 -49.05 2.78 40.58
C ARG A 160 -48.18 1.81 39.78
N ALA A 161 -48.14 0.55 40.19
CA ALA A 161 -47.41 -0.51 39.43
C ALA A 161 -48.04 -0.73 38.04
N LEU A 162 -49.38 -0.68 37.92
CA LEU A 162 -50.06 -0.76 36.62
C LEU A 162 -49.72 0.41 35.70
N VAL A 163 -49.61 1.64 36.23
CA VAL A 163 -49.15 2.80 35.45
C VAL A 163 -47.75 2.58 34.90
N ASN A 164 -46.84 2.07 35.73
CA ASN A 164 -45.47 1.80 35.30
C ASN A 164 -45.46 0.69 34.22
N ALA A 165 -46.23 -0.37 34.35
CA ALA A 165 -46.34 -1.42 33.34
C ALA A 165 -46.93 -0.88 32.01
N ALA A 166 -48.00 -0.06 32.06
CA ALA A 166 -48.57 0.57 30.87
C ALA A 166 -47.62 1.55 30.20
N LYS A 167 -46.81 2.27 30.99
CA LYS A 167 -45.77 3.17 30.46
C LYS A 167 -44.69 2.37 29.71
N ALA A 168 -44.22 1.29 30.26
CA ALA A 168 -43.23 0.43 29.58
C ALA A 168 -43.80 -0.17 28.27
N ALA A 169 -45.07 -0.59 28.27
CA ALA A 169 -45.73 -1.06 27.05
C ALA A 169 -45.82 0.02 25.96
N LEU A 170 -46.10 1.29 26.35
CA LEU A 170 -46.11 2.41 25.41
C LEU A 170 -44.72 2.66 24.84
N GLU A 171 -43.65 2.64 25.67
CA GLU A 171 -42.26 2.83 25.22
C GLU A 171 -41.90 1.75 24.20
N THR A 172 -42.28 0.48 24.44
CA THR A 172 -42.03 -0.62 23.48
C THR A 172 -42.75 -0.35 22.14
N ALA A 173 -44.02 0.05 22.17
CA ALA A 173 -44.79 0.37 20.96
C ALA A 173 -44.24 1.60 20.20
N GLU A 174 -43.64 2.54 20.89
CA GLU A 174 -42.95 3.71 20.30
C GLU A 174 -41.62 3.28 19.62
N LEU A 175 -40.86 2.44 20.25
CA LEU A 175 -39.62 1.88 19.66
C LEU A 175 -39.95 1.05 18.42
N ASP A 176 -40.94 0.18 18.46
CA ASP A 176 -41.39 -0.60 17.30
C ASP A 176 -41.81 0.31 16.14
N LEU A 177 -42.53 1.39 16.40
CA LEU A 177 -42.89 2.38 15.38
C LEU A 177 -41.65 3.10 14.84
N GLN A 178 -40.69 3.43 15.70
CA GLN A 178 -39.43 4.05 15.25
C GLN A 178 -38.66 3.10 14.32
N TYR A 179 -38.60 1.80 14.64
CA TYR A 179 -37.92 0.80 13.84
C TYR A 179 -38.57 0.52 12.48
N THR A 180 -39.82 0.99 12.24
CA THR A 180 -40.38 0.98 10.88
C THR A 180 -39.61 1.90 9.92
N ARG A 181 -38.87 2.88 10.45
CA ARG A 181 -37.96 3.75 9.70
C ARG A 181 -36.56 3.17 9.79
N VAL A 182 -36.17 2.43 8.77
CA VAL A 182 -34.84 1.83 8.71
C VAL A 182 -33.86 2.86 8.18
N THR A 183 -32.99 3.35 9.06
CA THR A 183 -32.00 4.39 8.75
C THR A 183 -30.60 3.80 8.65
N ALA A 184 -29.71 4.55 7.99
CA ALA A 184 -28.30 4.20 7.89
C ALA A 184 -27.63 4.31 9.27
N PRO A 185 -27.03 3.25 9.81
CA PRO A 185 -26.33 3.32 11.09
C PRO A 185 -24.95 3.98 10.98
N VAL A 186 -24.36 4.00 9.79
CA VAL A 186 -23.04 4.57 9.46
C VAL A 186 -23.12 5.32 8.14
N SER A 187 -22.26 6.31 7.96
CA SER A 187 -22.10 6.98 6.66
C SER A 187 -21.28 6.09 5.72
N GLY A 188 -21.67 6.05 4.44
CA GLY A 188 -20.97 5.22 3.47
C GLY A 188 -21.75 5.06 2.17
N ARG A 189 -21.31 4.15 1.32
CA ARG A 189 -22.00 3.83 0.06
C ARG A 189 -23.02 2.72 0.26
N ALA A 190 -24.24 2.97 -0.13
CA ALA A 190 -25.31 1.98 -0.10
C ALA A 190 -25.16 1.00 -1.27
N GLY A 191 -25.34 -0.28 -1.00
CA GLY A 191 -25.45 -1.31 -2.02
C GLY A 191 -26.79 -1.26 -2.77
N ARG A 192 -27.10 -2.32 -3.52
CA ARG A 192 -28.42 -2.45 -4.15
C ARG A 192 -29.49 -2.75 -3.10
N ALA A 193 -30.72 -2.37 -3.35
CA ALA A 193 -31.87 -2.80 -2.58
C ALA A 193 -32.17 -4.28 -2.92
N LEU A 194 -32.05 -5.16 -1.91
CA LEU A 194 -32.33 -6.58 -2.08
C LEU A 194 -33.81 -6.90 -1.91
N VAL A 195 -34.58 -5.97 -1.36
CA VAL A 195 -36.03 -6.06 -1.15
C VAL A 195 -36.67 -4.78 -1.68
N THR A 196 -37.65 -4.95 -2.54
CA THR A 196 -38.38 -3.85 -3.19
C THR A 196 -39.71 -3.54 -2.49
N ARG A 197 -40.32 -2.42 -2.82
CA ARG A 197 -41.65 -2.01 -2.34
C ARG A 197 -42.67 -3.14 -2.52
N GLY A 198 -43.53 -3.35 -1.53
CA GLY A 198 -44.58 -4.37 -1.54
C GLY A 198 -44.16 -5.75 -1.09
N ASN A 199 -42.89 -6.00 -0.88
CA ASN A 199 -42.39 -7.27 -0.33
C ASN A 199 -42.38 -7.23 1.20
N LEU A 200 -42.55 -8.42 1.80
CA LEU A 200 -42.47 -8.62 3.25
C LEU A 200 -41.00 -8.66 3.68
N ALA A 201 -40.66 -7.86 4.68
CA ALA A 201 -39.38 -7.94 5.39
C ALA A 201 -39.60 -8.52 6.78
N SER A 202 -38.86 -9.57 7.11
CA SER A 202 -38.89 -10.21 8.43
C SER A 202 -37.78 -9.66 9.32
N ALA A 203 -38.12 -9.35 10.57
CA ALA A 203 -37.18 -8.82 11.57
C ALA A 203 -35.95 -9.73 11.71
N ASP A 204 -34.76 -9.13 11.76
CA ASP A 204 -33.45 -9.73 11.97
C ASP A 204 -33.01 -10.77 10.90
N GLN A 205 -33.91 -11.17 9.99
CA GLN A 205 -33.63 -12.20 8.98
C GLN A 205 -33.40 -11.61 7.59
N THR A 206 -34.27 -10.71 7.15
CA THR A 206 -34.23 -10.18 5.78
C THR A 206 -33.09 -9.19 5.61
N LEU A 207 -32.17 -9.47 4.70
CA LEU A 207 -31.15 -8.52 4.30
C LEU A 207 -31.76 -7.49 3.34
N LEU A 208 -31.78 -6.21 3.75
CA LEU A 208 -32.33 -5.12 2.94
C LEU A 208 -31.32 -4.55 1.96
N THR A 209 -30.14 -4.23 2.45
CA THR A 209 -28.99 -3.74 1.68
C THR A 209 -27.73 -3.89 2.51
N THR A 210 -26.57 -3.61 1.90
CA THR A 210 -25.29 -3.53 2.60
C THR A 210 -24.78 -2.10 2.51
N LEU A 211 -24.33 -1.55 3.62
CA LEU A 211 -23.65 -0.26 3.69
C LEU A 211 -22.15 -0.50 3.88
N VAL A 212 -21.32 0.23 3.15
CA VAL A 212 -19.87 0.12 3.20
C VAL A 212 -19.29 1.52 3.40
N SER A 213 -18.54 1.71 4.48
CA SER A 213 -17.83 2.98 4.71
C SER A 213 -16.80 3.20 3.60
N GLY A 214 -16.67 4.44 3.13
CA GLY A 214 -15.85 4.77 1.96
C GLY A 214 -14.53 5.44 2.28
N ASP A 215 -14.43 6.15 3.39
CA ASP A 215 -13.25 6.92 3.81
C ASP A 215 -13.18 6.97 5.33
N PRO A 216 -12.02 6.64 5.92
CA PRO A 216 -10.83 6.07 5.27
C PRO A 216 -11.04 4.63 4.80
N MET A 217 -10.08 4.07 4.06
CA MET A 217 -10.00 2.64 3.75
C MET A 217 -8.85 2.01 4.51
N TYR A 218 -8.94 0.71 4.73
CA TYR A 218 -7.86 -0.08 5.31
C TYR A 218 -7.24 -0.98 4.26
N VAL A 219 -5.93 -1.20 4.37
CA VAL A 219 -5.22 -2.21 3.61
C VAL A 219 -4.61 -3.20 4.59
N TYR A 220 -5.12 -4.43 4.58
CA TYR A 220 -4.53 -5.53 5.34
C TYR A 220 -3.51 -6.25 4.50
N PHE A 221 -2.36 -6.54 5.07
CA PHE A 221 -1.30 -7.32 4.46
C PHE A 221 -0.57 -8.14 5.52
N ASP A 222 0.03 -9.24 5.09
CA ASP A 222 0.74 -10.16 5.97
C ASP A 222 2.24 -10.06 5.71
N ALA A 223 3.03 -9.86 6.76
CA ALA A 223 4.48 -9.89 6.73
C ALA A 223 4.98 -11.12 7.48
N ASP A 224 6.04 -11.74 7.00
CA ASP A 224 6.68 -12.84 7.70
C ASP A 224 7.38 -12.37 8.99
N GLU A 225 7.78 -13.30 9.83
CA GLU A 225 8.39 -13.03 11.13
C GLU A 225 9.68 -12.21 11.01
N GLN A 226 10.51 -12.48 9.99
CA GLN A 226 11.76 -11.75 9.78
C GLN A 226 11.49 -10.30 9.40
N ALA A 227 10.60 -10.07 8.44
CA ALA A 227 10.19 -8.73 8.02
C ALA A 227 9.53 -7.95 9.17
N ALA A 228 8.75 -8.64 10.02
CA ALA A 228 8.14 -8.02 11.19
C ALA A 228 9.21 -7.51 12.18
N GLN A 229 10.25 -8.30 12.46
CA GLN A 229 11.36 -7.89 13.34
C GLN A 229 12.16 -6.73 12.74
N GLU A 230 12.48 -6.78 11.44
CA GLU A 230 13.20 -5.70 10.75
C GLU A 230 12.39 -4.40 10.72
N SER A 231 11.08 -4.49 10.45
CA SER A 231 10.21 -3.31 10.43
C SER A 231 10.06 -2.66 11.82
N GLU A 232 10.02 -3.46 12.88
CA GLU A 232 9.95 -2.95 14.25
C GLU A 232 11.22 -2.18 14.62
N GLN A 233 12.40 -2.64 14.19
CA GLN A 233 13.67 -1.92 14.37
C GLN A 233 13.71 -0.59 13.59
N ALA A 234 13.04 -0.53 12.43
CA ALA A 234 12.95 0.69 11.62
C ALA A 234 11.98 1.74 12.20
N ARG A 235 11.09 1.32 13.10
CA ARG A 235 10.08 2.20 13.68
C ARG A 235 10.71 3.18 14.66
N VAL A 236 10.40 4.46 14.48
CA VAL A 236 10.78 5.51 15.42
C VAL A 236 9.64 5.69 16.42
N ALA A 237 9.92 5.51 17.70
CA ALA A 237 8.94 5.67 18.76
C ALA A 237 8.25 7.05 18.67
N GLY A 238 6.91 7.06 18.71
CA GLY A 238 6.10 8.28 18.65
C GLY A 238 5.92 8.90 17.27
N LYS A 239 6.45 8.27 16.19
CA LYS A 239 6.20 8.72 14.81
C LYS A 239 5.35 7.70 14.05
N PRO A 240 4.37 8.17 13.25
CA PRO A 240 3.59 7.27 12.40
C PRO A 240 4.48 6.65 11.32
N THR A 241 4.41 5.33 11.17
CA THR A 241 5.11 4.61 10.10
C THR A 241 4.32 4.80 8.79
N ARG A 242 4.92 5.48 7.84
CA ARG A 242 4.34 5.67 6.51
C ARG A 242 4.62 4.45 5.65
N VAL A 243 3.62 4.02 4.90
CA VAL A 243 3.70 2.95 3.91
C VAL A 243 3.35 3.50 2.53
N ARG A 244 3.91 2.91 1.49
CA ARG A 244 3.57 3.23 0.10
C ARG A 244 2.64 2.16 -0.43
N ILE A 245 1.61 2.56 -1.17
CA ILE A 245 0.56 1.66 -1.64
C ILE A 245 0.38 1.86 -3.14
N GLY A 246 0.26 0.74 -3.87
CA GLY A 246 -0.08 0.72 -5.29
C GLY A 246 -1.15 -0.34 -5.57
N LEU A 247 -2.15 -0.01 -6.37
CA LEU A 247 -3.14 -0.98 -6.83
C LEU A 247 -2.55 -1.90 -7.90
N ALA A 248 -3.21 -3.04 -8.16
CA ALA A 248 -2.72 -4.06 -9.08
C ALA A 248 -2.49 -3.56 -10.52
N GLY A 249 -3.22 -2.54 -10.98
CA GLY A 249 -3.10 -1.95 -12.31
C GLY A 249 -2.19 -0.72 -12.41
N GLU A 250 -1.57 -0.30 -11.30
CA GLU A 250 -0.76 0.91 -11.27
C GLU A 250 0.73 0.60 -11.35
N SER A 251 1.48 1.48 -11.99
CA SER A 251 2.94 1.45 -11.99
C SER A 251 3.45 2.04 -10.67
N GLY A 252 4.37 1.34 -9.98
CA GLY A 252 4.95 1.81 -8.73
C GLY A 252 3.96 1.83 -7.55
N PHE A 253 4.11 2.83 -6.67
CA PHE A 253 3.36 2.98 -5.41
C PHE A 253 2.94 4.45 -5.24
N PRO A 254 1.95 4.93 -6.01
CA PRO A 254 1.59 6.35 -6.05
C PRO A 254 0.85 6.84 -4.79
N HIS A 255 0.32 5.95 -3.96
CA HIS A 255 -0.47 6.30 -2.79
C HIS A 255 0.34 6.14 -1.50
N GLN A 256 0.03 6.96 -0.51
CA GLN A 256 0.63 6.90 0.82
C GLN A 256 -0.43 6.53 1.84
N GLY A 257 -0.07 5.61 2.71
CA GLY A 257 -0.88 5.22 3.87
C GLY A 257 -0.07 5.33 5.16
N THR A 258 -0.75 5.16 6.27
CA THR A 258 -0.15 5.13 7.61
C THR A 258 -0.43 3.80 8.27
N LEU A 259 0.60 3.12 8.72
CA LEU A 259 0.46 1.90 9.51
C LEU A 259 -0.18 2.27 10.86
N ASN A 260 -1.39 1.75 11.13
CA ASN A 260 -2.14 2.06 12.34
C ASN A 260 -2.40 0.85 13.23
N PHE A 261 -2.15 -0.36 12.73
CA PHE A 261 -2.34 -1.58 13.51
C PHE A 261 -1.37 -2.68 13.09
N ILE A 262 -0.87 -3.42 14.05
CA ILE A 262 -0.09 -4.64 13.90
C ILE A 262 -0.74 -5.65 14.84
N ASP A 263 -1.05 -6.84 14.34
CA ASP A 263 -1.61 -7.91 15.19
C ASP A 263 -0.62 -8.28 16.30
N ASN A 264 -1.13 -8.69 17.43
CA ASN A 264 -0.35 -9.13 18.58
C ASN A 264 -0.01 -10.63 18.55
N ARG A 265 -0.50 -11.34 17.53
CA ARG A 265 -0.35 -12.79 17.40
C ARG A 265 0.06 -13.19 15.99
N LEU A 266 1.15 -13.95 15.93
CA LEU A 266 1.59 -14.60 14.71
C LEU A 266 0.59 -15.69 14.29
N ASN A 267 0.26 -15.76 13.02
CA ASN A 267 -0.51 -16.86 12.47
C ASN A 267 0.37 -18.11 12.38
N ALA A 268 0.10 -19.09 13.23
CA ALA A 268 0.91 -20.31 13.34
C ALA A 268 0.92 -21.17 12.06
N ASN A 269 -0.07 -21.02 11.17
CA ASN A 269 -0.15 -21.81 9.95
C ASN A 269 0.71 -21.24 8.83
N THR A 270 0.87 -19.92 8.79
CA THR A 270 1.59 -19.19 7.72
C THR A 270 2.92 -18.60 8.20
N GLY A 271 3.14 -18.50 9.52
CA GLY A 271 4.31 -17.82 10.08
C GLY A 271 4.30 -16.31 9.83
N THR A 272 3.11 -15.70 9.63
CA THR A 272 2.98 -14.29 9.28
C THR A 272 2.27 -13.50 10.36
N LEU A 273 2.59 -12.22 10.45
CA LEU A 273 1.94 -11.22 11.28
C LEU A 273 1.09 -10.32 10.40
N GLN A 274 -0.14 -10.05 10.81
CA GLN A 274 -1.04 -9.20 10.05
C GLN A 274 -0.83 -7.72 10.39
N TYR A 275 -0.70 -6.92 9.36
CA TYR A 275 -0.56 -5.47 9.43
C TYR A 275 -1.77 -4.80 8.81
N ARG A 276 -2.08 -3.59 9.29
CA ARG A 276 -3.11 -2.75 8.70
C ARG A 276 -2.59 -1.34 8.49
N ALA A 277 -2.69 -0.89 7.26
CA ALA A 277 -2.46 0.50 6.90
C ALA A 277 -3.78 1.23 6.67
N GLU A 278 -3.87 2.47 7.11
CA GLU A 278 -4.97 3.39 6.85
C GLU A 278 -4.64 4.25 5.63
N LEU A 279 -5.61 4.38 4.73
CA LEU A 279 -5.50 5.06 3.45
C LEU A 279 -6.69 5.99 3.26
N ALA A 280 -6.43 7.28 3.06
CA ALA A 280 -7.48 8.24 2.75
C ALA A 280 -8.11 7.96 1.39
N ASN A 281 -9.44 8.06 1.29
CA ASN A 281 -10.21 7.76 0.09
C ASN A 281 -11.32 8.79 -0.22
N PRO A 282 -11.02 10.10 -0.18
CA PRO A 282 -12.06 11.14 -0.34
C PRO A 282 -12.76 11.06 -1.70
N ASN A 283 -12.10 10.59 -2.73
CA ASN A 283 -12.63 10.48 -4.09
C ASN A 283 -13.27 9.12 -4.41
N GLY A 284 -13.30 8.17 -3.47
CA GLY A 284 -13.85 6.84 -3.69
C GLY A 284 -13.07 5.99 -4.71
N THR A 285 -11.79 6.28 -4.91
CA THR A 285 -10.88 5.56 -5.84
C THR A 285 -10.69 4.11 -5.39
N PHE A 286 -10.51 3.90 -4.08
CA PHE A 286 -10.32 2.58 -3.50
C PHE A 286 -11.66 1.94 -3.21
N LYS A 287 -11.78 0.66 -3.62
CA LYS A 287 -12.99 -0.14 -3.38
C LYS A 287 -12.63 -1.37 -2.54
N PRO A 288 -13.49 -1.77 -1.59
CA PRO A 288 -13.27 -3.00 -0.83
C PRO A 288 -13.10 -4.20 -1.74
N GLY A 289 -12.16 -5.07 -1.39
CA GLY A 289 -11.85 -6.28 -2.16
C GLY A 289 -10.76 -6.13 -3.21
N GLN A 290 -10.31 -4.91 -3.55
CA GLN A 290 -9.19 -4.70 -4.45
C GLN A 290 -7.89 -5.24 -3.87
N PHE A 291 -7.03 -5.80 -4.73
CA PHE A 291 -5.66 -6.13 -4.37
C PHE A 291 -4.80 -4.87 -4.35
N ALA A 292 -3.96 -4.77 -3.34
CA ALA A 292 -3.00 -3.70 -3.19
C ALA A 292 -1.61 -4.28 -2.93
N ARG A 293 -0.58 -3.62 -3.46
CA ARG A 293 0.81 -3.83 -3.10
C ARG A 293 1.18 -2.79 -2.07
N VAL A 294 1.79 -3.21 -0.98
CA VAL A 294 2.18 -2.33 0.12
C VAL A 294 3.68 -2.41 0.30
N GLN A 295 4.35 -1.27 0.30
CA GLN A 295 5.76 -1.16 0.70
C GLN A 295 5.85 -0.70 2.14
N LEU A 296 6.46 -1.54 2.96
CA LEU A 296 6.76 -1.28 4.37
C LEU A 296 8.23 -0.87 4.50
N PRO A 297 8.55 0.21 5.24
CA PRO A 297 9.95 0.56 5.49
C PRO A 297 10.58 -0.47 6.42
N MET A 298 11.73 -0.99 6.00
CA MET A 298 12.60 -1.88 6.77
C MET A 298 13.72 -1.10 7.44
N ALA A 299 14.64 -1.78 8.11
CA ALA A 299 15.78 -1.16 8.74
C ALA A 299 16.53 -0.24 7.76
N ARG A 300 16.97 0.92 8.24
CA ARG A 300 17.73 1.88 7.46
C ARG A 300 19.17 1.40 7.35
N MET A 301 19.72 1.41 6.15
CA MET A 301 21.16 1.28 5.95
C MET A 301 21.81 2.65 5.97
N ASP A 302 22.57 2.98 7.02
CA ASP A 302 23.14 4.35 7.18
C ASP A 302 24.34 4.60 6.24
N ASN A 303 24.99 3.55 5.76
CA ASN A 303 26.18 3.62 4.90
C ASN A 303 26.02 2.78 3.63
N ALA A 304 24.88 2.88 2.96
CA ALA A 304 24.64 2.17 1.71
C ALA A 304 25.44 2.80 0.57
N MET A 305 26.22 2.00 -0.16
CA MET A 305 26.87 2.42 -1.39
C MET A 305 25.93 2.13 -2.56
N LEU A 306 25.41 3.20 -3.17
CA LEU A 306 24.46 3.12 -4.27
C LEU A 306 25.18 3.25 -5.62
N VAL A 307 24.85 2.36 -6.55
CA VAL A 307 25.32 2.42 -7.92
C VAL A 307 24.17 2.21 -8.88
N ASN A 308 24.14 2.95 -9.99
CA ASN A 308 23.10 2.75 -10.99
C ASN A 308 23.12 1.30 -11.49
N ARG A 309 21.94 0.68 -11.61
CA ARG A 309 21.80 -0.71 -12.05
C ARG A 309 22.50 -0.99 -13.39
N LYS A 310 22.50 -0.01 -14.32
CA LYS A 310 23.14 -0.13 -15.64
C LYS A 310 24.67 -0.23 -15.56
N ALA A 311 25.27 0.26 -14.48
CA ALA A 311 26.72 0.20 -14.28
C ALA A 311 27.22 -1.17 -13.78
N VAL A 312 26.31 -2.01 -13.26
CA VAL A 312 26.66 -3.35 -12.77
C VAL A 312 26.54 -4.35 -13.91
N LEU A 313 27.67 -4.87 -14.33
CA LEU A 313 27.78 -5.85 -15.40
C LEU A 313 27.84 -7.27 -14.82
N THR A 314 27.44 -8.23 -15.64
CA THR A 314 27.52 -9.66 -15.29
C THR A 314 28.40 -10.39 -16.27
N ASP A 315 29.37 -11.14 -15.77
CA ASP A 315 30.22 -12.05 -16.54
C ASP A 315 30.14 -13.44 -15.90
N GLN A 316 29.45 -14.35 -16.60
CA GLN A 316 29.08 -15.67 -16.08
C GLN A 316 28.27 -15.54 -14.77
N ASP A 317 28.91 -15.91 -13.65
CA ASP A 317 28.33 -15.89 -12.29
C ASP A 317 28.80 -14.69 -11.45
N ARG A 318 29.67 -13.81 -11.99
CA ARG A 318 30.29 -12.73 -11.27
C ARG A 318 29.72 -11.39 -11.69
N ARG A 319 29.40 -10.56 -10.71
CA ARG A 319 28.99 -9.18 -10.95
C ARG A 319 30.15 -8.25 -10.69
N PHE A 320 30.33 -7.25 -11.56
CA PHE A 320 31.40 -6.30 -11.48
C PHE A 320 31.00 -4.92 -11.99
N VAL A 321 31.79 -3.93 -11.62
CA VAL A 321 31.75 -2.56 -12.13
C VAL A 321 33.12 -2.16 -12.64
N TYR A 322 33.16 -1.12 -13.48
CA TYR A 322 34.42 -0.46 -13.80
C TYR A 322 34.61 0.74 -12.90
N VAL A 323 35.74 0.78 -12.21
CA VAL A 323 36.19 1.90 -11.36
C VAL A 323 37.33 2.62 -12.05
N VAL A 324 37.27 3.93 -12.14
CA VAL A 324 38.33 4.75 -12.74
C VAL A 324 39.30 5.20 -11.66
N GLY A 325 40.57 4.78 -11.81
CA GLY A 325 41.66 5.17 -10.93
C GLY A 325 42.09 6.64 -11.10
N GLU A 326 43.00 7.11 -10.25
CA GLU A 326 43.56 8.48 -10.35
C GLU A 326 44.33 8.70 -11.66
N ASP A 327 44.84 7.64 -12.24
CA ASP A 327 45.54 7.58 -13.55
C ASP A 327 44.57 7.59 -14.75
N ASN A 328 43.27 7.73 -14.52
CA ASN A 328 42.20 7.62 -15.50
C ASN A 328 42.17 6.28 -16.27
N MET A 329 42.62 5.19 -15.63
CA MET A 329 42.49 3.83 -16.12
C MET A 329 41.23 3.20 -15.57
N ALA A 330 40.46 2.50 -16.40
CA ALA A 330 39.27 1.76 -16.00
C ALA A 330 39.66 0.37 -15.50
N ALA A 331 39.50 0.11 -14.21
CA ALA A 331 39.79 -1.18 -13.59
C ALA A 331 38.50 -1.93 -13.28
N ARG A 332 38.48 -3.21 -13.68
CA ARG A 332 37.36 -4.12 -13.35
C ARG A 332 37.41 -4.50 -11.87
N ARG A 333 36.31 -4.24 -11.15
CA ARG A 333 36.20 -4.59 -9.73
C ARG A 333 34.96 -5.44 -9.49
N GLN A 334 35.17 -6.62 -8.90
CA GLN A 334 34.07 -7.49 -8.51
C GLN A 334 33.29 -6.87 -7.36
N VAL A 335 31.96 -6.98 -7.41
CA VAL A 335 31.05 -6.41 -6.41
C VAL A 335 30.00 -7.43 -6.00
N THR A 336 29.58 -7.34 -4.74
CA THR A 336 28.44 -8.12 -4.22
C THR A 336 27.22 -7.20 -4.16
N PRO A 337 26.27 -7.36 -5.09
CA PRO A 337 25.06 -6.57 -5.06
C PRO A 337 24.10 -7.04 -3.97
N GLY A 338 23.42 -6.09 -3.34
CA GLY A 338 22.35 -6.29 -2.41
C GLY A 338 20.97 -5.98 -3.01
N ARG A 339 20.10 -5.35 -2.20
CA ARG A 339 18.73 -4.98 -2.61
C ARG A 339 18.75 -3.82 -3.61
N SER A 340 17.73 -3.78 -4.47
CA SER A 340 17.49 -2.66 -5.40
C SER A 340 16.66 -1.59 -4.71
N VAL A 341 17.06 -0.35 -4.90
CA VAL A 341 16.33 0.83 -4.39
C VAL A 341 16.09 1.76 -5.58
N ASP A 342 14.87 1.86 -6.03
CA ASP A 342 14.47 2.53 -7.26
C ASP A 342 15.30 2.02 -8.47
N ASP A 343 16.00 2.90 -9.19
CA ASP A 343 16.88 2.52 -10.31
C ASP A 343 18.34 2.22 -9.90
N GLN A 344 18.61 2.20 -8.59
CA GLN A 344 19.94 1.97 -8.04
C GLN A 344 20.04 0.60 -7.37
N LEU A 345 21.25 0.14 -7.23
CA LEU A 345 21.57 -1.11 -6.56
C LEU A 345 22.48 -0.81 -5.36
N VAL A 346 22.12 -1.31 -4.20
CA VAL A 346 22.98 -1.28 -3.02
C VAL A 346 24.12 -2.25 -3.25
N ILE A 347 25.37 -1.82 -3.09
CA ILE A 347 26.54 -2.67 -3.12
C ILE A 347 26.98 -2.99 -1.69
N LEU A 348 26.96 -4.27 -1.36
CA LEU A 348 27.29 -4.75 -0.01
C LEU A 348 28.81 -4.87 0.20
N ASP A 349 29.54 -5.21 -0.86
CA ASP A 349 31.00 -5.40 -0.82
C ASP A 349 31.62 -5.12 -2.20
N GLY A 350 32.90 -4.73 -2.19
CA GLY A 350 33.69 -4.47 -3.41
C GLY A 350 33.89 -3.01 -3.76
N LEU A 351 33.17 -2.06 -3.16
CA LEU A 351 33.35 -0.62 -3.36
C LEU A 351 33.78 0.09 -2.08
N LYS A 352 34.46 1.23 -2.25
CA LYS A 352 34.87 2.12 -1.18
C LYS A 352 34.32 3.53 -1.42
N GLN A 353 34.18 4.27 -0.33
CA GLN A 353 33.85 5.69 -0.42
C GLN A 353 34.90 6.42 -1.27
N GLY A 354 34.44 7.23 -2.23
CA GLY A 354 35.30 7.97 -3.14
C GLY A 354 35.65 7.23 -4.44
N ASP A 355 35.25 5.98 -4.63
CA ASP A 355 35.41 5.27 -5.89
C ASP A 355 34.61 5.96 -7.01
N ARG A 356 35.25 6.15 -8.19
CA ARG A 356 34.63 6.70 -9.39
C ARG A 356 34.14 5.55 -10.28
N VAL A 357 32.84 5.24 -10.23
CA VAL A 357 32.24 4.14 -10.99
C VAL A 357 31.71 4.64 -12.32
N ILE A 358 32.05 3.94 -13.42
CA ILE A 358 31.52 4.26 -14.76
C ILE A 358 30.03 3.89 -14.79
N VAL A 359 29.18 4.90 -15.06
CA VAL A 359 27.72 4.75 -15.11
C VAL A 359 27.17 4.77 -16.53
N ASN A 360 27.83 5.53 -17.43
CA ASN A 360 27.53 5.53 -18.86
C ASN A 360 28.81 5.34 -19.68
N GLY A 361 28.68 4.77 -20.87
CA GLY A 361 29.84 4.50 -21.73
C GLY A 361 30.59 3.23 -21.39
N VAL A 362 30.07 2.38 -20.49
CA VAL A 362 30.65 1.09 -20.11
C VAL A 362 30.96 0.21 -21.33
N GLN A 363 30.12 0.25 -22.38
CA GLN A 363 30.32 -0.49 -23.63
C GLN A 363 31.53 -0.02 -24.44
N LYS A 364 32.13 1.12 -24.09
CA LYS A 364 33.36 1.62 -24.73
C LYS A 364 34.63 1.10 -24.05
N VAL A 365 34.52 0.45 -22.90
CA VAL A 365 35.61 -0.15 -22.15
C VAL A 365 35.76 -1.62 -22.55
N PHE A 366 36.77 -1.94 -23.34
CA PHE A 366 36.95 -3.27 -23.94
C PHE A 366 37.83 -4.21 -23.12
N PHE A 367 38.71 -3.67 -22.29
CA PHE A 367 39.63 -4.45 -21.47
C PHE A 367 39.99 -3.76 -20.16
N ASP A 368 40.41 -4.53 -19.22
CA ASP A 368 40.84 -4.06 -17.89
C ASP A 368 42.14 -3.22 -18.02
N GLY A 369 42.18 -2.05 -17.36
CA GLY A 369 43.29 -1.11 -17.48
C GLY A 369 43.25 -0.21 -18.72
N MET A 370 42.08 -0.07 -19.38
CA MET A 370 41.93 0.83 -20.54
C MET A 370 41.89 2.28 -20.10
N PRO A 371 42.67 3.20 -20.76
CA PRO A 371 42.57 4.63 -20.49
C PRO A 371 41.22 5.19 -20.94
N VAL A 372 40.58 6.01 -20.11
CA VAL A 372 39.29 6.64 -20.34
C VAL A 372 39.32 8.13 -20.02
N ALA A 373 38.45 8.91 -20.62
CA ALA A 373 38.22 10.32 -20.30
C ALA A 373 36.97 10.46 -19.41
N PRO A 374 37.15 10.55 -18.08
CA PRO A 374 36.01 10.55 -17.17
C PRO A 374 35.34 11.92 -17.06
N HIS A 375 34.03 11.97 -17.25
CA HIS A 375 33.18 13.13 -16.94
C HIS A 375 32.38 12.84 -15.68
N GLN A 376 32.57 13.67 -14.66
CA GLN A 376 31.82 13.45 -13.41
C GLN A 376 30.36 13.91 -13.57
N VAL A 377 29.42 13.00 -13.28
CA VAL A 377 27.97 13.24 -13.28
C VAL A 377 27.39 13.00 -11.89
N ALA A 378 26.34 13.74 -11.55
CA ALA A 378 25.62 13.49 -10.29
C ALA A 378 24.84 12.18 -10.37
N VAL A 379 24.82 11.41 -9.28
CA VAL A 379 24.13 10.12 -9.20
C VAL A 379 22.61 10.24 -9.46
N SER A 380 22.03 11.42 -9.24
CA SER A 380 20.57 11.68 -9.32
C SER A 380 20.06 12.20 -10.68
N GLU A 381 20.92 12.59 -11.63
CA GLU A 381 20.47 13.23 -12.89
C GLU A 381 20.13 12.25 -14.03
N GLN A 382 20.17 10.96 -13.82
CA GLN A 382 20.11 9.97 -14.90
C GLN A 382 18.70 9.46 -15.27
N SER A 383 17.63 10.06 -14.75
CA SER A 383 16.25 9.72 -15.13
C SER A 383 15.68 10.54 -16.29
N ALA A 384 16.46 11.48 -16.86
CA ALA A 384 16.06 12.22 -18.05
C ALA A 384 16.51 11.46 -19.32
N GLU A 385 15.63 10.69 -19.89
CA GLU A 385 15.71 10.19 -21.26
C GLU A 385 15.84 11.39 -22.22
N PRO A 386 16.81 11.39 -23.20
CA PRO A 386 16.86 12.49 -24.16
C PRO A 386 15.55 12.52 -24.95
N ALA A 387 14.88 13.67 -24.92
CA ALA A 387 13.71 13.94 -25.72
C ALA A 387 13.99 13.57 -27.19
N VAL A 388 13.28 12.56 -27.68
CA VAL A 388 13.25 12.21 -29.10
C VAL A 388 12.75 13.44 -29.84
N ALA A 389 13.63 14.08 -30.61
CA ALA A 389 13.28 15.17 -31.50
C ALA A 389 12.17 14.68 -32.44
N SER A 390 10.97 15.22 -32.28
CA SER A 390 9.85 15.00 -33.17
C SER A 390 10.22 15.54 -34.56
N VAL A 391 10.51 14.64 -35.47
CA VAL A 391 10.50 14.97 -36.92
C VAL A 391 9.04 15.19 -37.28
N GLN A 392 8.65 16.43 -37.52
CA GLN A 392 7.39 16.79 -38.16
C GLN A 392 7.48 16.47 -39.66
N PRO A 393 6.37 16.00 -40.28
CA PRO A 393 6.27 15.70 -41.70
C PRO A 393 6.31 16.95 -42.61
#